data_1131f9c66a808979755886134775c1b1
#
_entry.id   1131f9c66a808979755886134775c1b1
#
_cell.length_a   1.000
_cell.length_b   1.000
_cell.length_c   1.000
_cell.angle_alpha   90.00
_cell.angle_beta   90.00
_cell.angle_gamma   90.00
#
_symmetry.space_group_name_H-M   'P 1'
#
loop_
_entity.id
_entity.type
_entity.pdbx_description
1 polymer ?
#
loop_
_entity_poly.entity_id
_entity_poly.type
_entity_poly.pdbx_seq_one_letter_code
_entity_poly.pdbx_strand_id
1 'polypeptide(L)'
;AQEGGWDRDSVGSQGGELTLITDELSFGRTEVIDNTRNPDFVRKFVLDFFFEEKQNLRFDVYNVDSRSCNISKHDFLGQTFCTLGEIIGSTGGRLEKTLSGIPGKKCGAIIFTAEELSNCRDIATMQLCANKLDKKDFFGKSDPFLVFYRSNEDGTFTICHKTEVIKNTLNPVWQPFTIPVRALCNGDYDRTVKVDVYDWDRDGSHDFIGEFTTSYRELSRGQNQFNVYEVRHDTGAVTLLSFKVESEYTFPTSLHYMSPYQMNAYAMALKAVGEIIQDYDSDKLFPAYGFGAKLPPDGKISHAFPLSGDNENPNCVGIEGVLEAYFQSLRTVQLYGPTNFAPVINKVANCAAEITDGSQYFVLLMITDGVISDMVQTKEAVVNAASLPLSIIIVGVGPAEFDAMEELDGDEVRVSSRGRFAERDIVQFVPFRDYIDRSGNQVLSMARLAKDVLAEIPDQLLSFMKSGGVEPRPALSSSPLPELHRHI
;
A
#
# COMPACT_ATOMS: atom_id res chain seq x y z
N ALA A 1 5.86 -16.61 49.49
CA ALA A 1 4.68 -16.05 50.14
C ALA A 1 4.83 -14.53 50.23
N GLN A 2 4.24 -13.79 49.37
CA GLN A 2 3.59 -12.48 49.55
C GLN A 2 3.03 -12.08 48.18
N GLU A 3 1.74 -12.29 48.10
CA GLU A 3 0.88 -11.79 47.04
C GLU A 3 0.78 -10.28 47.16
N GLY A 4 1.28 -9.54 46.21
CA GLY A 4 1.01 -8.12 46.03
C GLY A 4 -0.29 -7.97 45.22
N GLY A 5 -1.38 -7.65 45.94
CA GLY A 5 -2.69 -7.41 45.34
C GLY A 5 -2.63 -6.20 44.43
N TRP A 6 -3.19 -6.37 43.25
CA TRP A 6 -3.48 -5.30 42.29
C TRP A 6 -4.89 -4.78 42.60
N ASP A 7 -4.97 -3.48 42.78
CA ASP A 7 -6.20 -2.72 43.05
C ASP A 7 -7.19 -2.87 41.87
N ARG A 8 -8.44 -3.22 42.18
CA ARG A 8 -9.48 -3.65 41.25
C ARG A 8 -10.41 -2.53 40.77
N ASP A 9 -9.97 -1.27 40.78
CA ASP A 9 -10.86 -0.15 40.42
C ASP A 9 -10.22 0.86 39.45
N SER A 10 -9.92 0.39 38.19
CA SER A 10 -9.83 1.31 37.04
C SER A 10 -10.29 0.56 35.79
N VAL A 11 -11.52 0.85 35.36
CA VAL A 11 -12.12 0.34 34.12
C VAL A 11 -11.51 1.09 32.92
N GLY A 12 -10.27 0.70 32.55
CA GLY A 12 -9.65 1.03 31.28
C GLY A 12 -9.33 -0.29 30.58
N SER A 13 -9.74 -0.48 29.35
CA SER A 13 -9.32 -1.62 28.54
C SER A 13 -7.80 -1.57 28.39
N GLN A 14 -7.09 -2.51 28.98
CA GLN A 14 -5.65 -2.70 28.81
C GLN A 14 -5.42 -3.59 27.58
N GLY A 15 -4.66 -3.12 26.60
CA GLY A 15 -4.41 -3.86 25.37
C GLY A 15 -2.95 -3.81 24.94
N GLY A 16 -2.43 -4.92 24.39
CA GLY A 16 -1.08 -5.01 23.82
C GLY A 16 -1.01 -4.45 22.39
N GLU A 17 -0.04 -3.57 22.12
CA GLU A 17 0.27 -3.02 20.79
C GLU A 17 1.74 -3.20 20.51
N LEU A 18 2.10 -3.50 19.25
CA LEU A 18 3.49 -3.60 18.80
C LEU A 18 3.76 -2.53 17.74
N THR A 19 4.89 -1.84 17.89
CA THR A 19 5.41 -0.89 16.90
C THR A 19 6.66 -1.47 16.24
N LEU A 20 6.69 -1.48 14.90
CA LEU A 20 7.87 -1.81 14.10
C LEU A 20 8.60 -0.51 13.74
N ILE A 21 9.92 -0.50 13.96
CA ILE A 21 10.82 0.60 13.66
C ILE A 21 11.95 0.08 12.77
N THR A 22 12.19 0.75 11.65
CA THR A 22 13.30 0.50 10.73
C THR A 22 14.17 1.75 10.65
N ASP A 23 15.50 1.59 10.73
CA ASP A 23 16.48 2.70 10.61
C ASP A 23 16.11 3.97 11.42
N GLU A 24 15.64 3.76 12.68
CA GLU A 24 15.19 4.78 13.63
C GLU A 24 13.83 5.45 13.32
N LEU A 25 13.18 5.11 12.20
CA LEU A 25 11.85 5.61 11.84
C LEU A 25 10.75 4.59 12.18
N SER A 26 9.58 5.06 12.61
CA SER A 26 8.42 4.22 12.86
C SER A 26 7.83 3.74 11.54
N PHE A 27 7.96 2.44 11.23
CA PHE A 27 7.40 1.83 10.02
C PHE A 27 5.90 1.58 10.14
N GLY A 28 5.43 1.21 11.31
CA GLY A 28 4.01 0.96 11.55
C GLY A 28 3.69 0.33 12.88
N ARG A 29 2.40 0.20 13.19
CA ARG A 29 1.88 -0.39 14.42
C ARG A 29 0.87 -1.48 14.12
N THR A 30 0.74 -2.44 15.02
CA THR A 30 -0.34 -3.44 14.99
C THR A 30 -1.66 -2.85 15.49
N GLU A 31 -2.71 -3.64 15.42
CA GLU A 31 -3.92 -3.41 16.20
C GLU A 31 -3.66 -3.65 17.70
N VAL A 32 -4.51 -3.10 18.55
CA VAL A 32 -4.49 -3.33 19.99
C VAL A 32 -5.27 -4.62 20.29
N ILE A 33 -4.66 -5.55 21.01
CA ILE A 33 -5.31 -6.78 21.49
C ILE A 33 -5.57 -6.63 22.98
N ASP A 34 -6.86 -6.53 23.33
CA ASP A 34 -7.28 -6.28 24.69
C ASP A 34 -7.18 -7.53 25.61
N ASN A 35 -6.87 -7.29 26.88
CA ASN A 35 -6.99 -8.24 27.98
C ASN A 35 -6.24 -9.57 27.82
N THR A 36 -5.14 -9.62 27.08
CA THR A 36 -4.33 -10.83 26.91
C THR A 36 -2.86 -10.59 27.27
N ARG A 37 -2.22 -11.64 27.79
CA ARG A 37 -0.76 -11.67 28.01
C ARG A 37 0.01 -12.28 26.82
N ASN A 38 -0.71 -12.90 25.90
CA ASN A 38 -0.15 -13.54 24.70
C ASN A 38 -0.94 -13.04 23.46
N PRO A 39 -0.70 -11.79 23.00
CA PRO A 39 -1.41 -11.23 21.88
C PRO A 39 -0.97 -11.89 20.55
N ASP A 40 -1.95 -12.31 19.75
CA ASP A 40 -1.75 -12.73 18.37
C ASP A 40 -2.22 -11.61 17.44
N PHE A 41 -1.27 -11.00 16.72
CA PHE A 41 -1.54 -9.86 15.84
C PHE A 41 -1.93 -10.33 14.43
N VAL A 42 -3.05 -9.81 13.92
CA VAL A 42 -3.51 -10.05 12.54
C VAL A 42 -2.72 -9.22 11.54
N ARG A 43 -2.40 -7.96 11.93
CA ARG A 43 -1.68 -7.04 11.05
C ARG A 43 -0.28 -7.56 10.73
N LYS A 44 0.06 -7.52 9.44
CA LYS A 44 1.36 -7.90 8.90
C LYS A 44 2.05 -6.69 8.30
N PHE A 45 3.36 -6.67 8.39
CA PHE A 45 4.22 -5.68 7.75
C PHE A 45 4.82 -6.27 6.48
N VAL A 46 4.80 -5.50 5.40
CA VAL A 46 5.42 -5.88 4.12
C VAL A 46 6.70 -5.08 3.98
N LEU A 47 7.80 -5.78 3.82
CA LEU A 47 9.15 -5.22 3.71
C LEU A 47 9.84 -5.81 2.50
N ASP A 48 10.60 -5.01 1.78
CA ASP A 48 11.51 -5.51 0.76
C ASP A 48 12.74 -6.12 1.40
N PHE A 49 13.16 -7.29 0.92
CA PHE A 49 14.36 -7.96 1.41
C PHE A 49 15.51 -7.78 0.42
N PHE A 50 16.60 -7.18 0.88
CA PHE A 50 17.84 -6.99 0.13
C PHE A 50 18.90 -7.95 0.66
N PHE A 51 19.25 -8.96 -0.11
CA PHE A 51 20.13 -10.06 0.32
C PHE A 51 21.52 -9.58 0.78
N GLU A 52 22.04 -8.51 0.17
CA GLU A 52 23.38 -7.98 0.46
C GLU A 52 23.39 -6.88 1.54
N GLU A 53 22.22 -6.50 2.08
CA GLU A 53 22.07 -5.40 3.03
C GLU A 53 21.68 -5.91 4.42
N LYS A 54 22.26 -5.29 5.45
CA LYS A 54 21.87 -5.55 6.84
C LYS A 54 20.70 -4.66 7.21
N GLN A 55 19.48 -5.14 7.00
CA GLN A 55 18.25 -4.44 7.36
C GLN A 55 17.92 -4.64 8.83
N ASN A 56 18.19 -3.64 9.65
CA ASN A 56 17.94 -3.70 11.10
C ASN A 56 16.47 -3.40 11.40
N LEU A 57 15.88 -4.20 12.26
CA LEU A 57 14.50 -4.05 12.73
C LEU A 57 14.50 -3.90 14.26
N ARG A 58 13.70 -2.99 14.76
CA ARG A 58 13.39 -2.82 16.17
C ARG A 58 11.90 -2.97 16.38
N PHE A 59 11.53 -3.68 17.41
CA PHE A 59 10.15 -3.93 17.79
C PHE A 59 9.93 -3.47 19.23
N ASP A 60 9.05 -2.51 19.42
CA ASP A 60 8.65 -1.98 20.72
C ASP A 60 7.24 -2.45 21.05
N VAL A 61 7.05 -2.99 22.25
CA VAL A 61 5.75 -3.48 22.74
C VAL A 61 5.23 -2.57 23.84
N TYR A 62 3.97 -2.18 23.73
CA TYR A 62 3.31 -1.29 24.68
C TYR A 62 2.02 -1.89 25.22
N ASN A 63 1.67 -1.53 26.44
CA ASN A 63 0.34 -1.68 27.00
C ASN A 63 -0.44 -0.38 26.77
N VAL A 64 -1.57 -0.47 26.05
CA VAL A 64 -2.37 0.69 25.66
C VAL A 64 -3.43 0.95 26.71
N ASP A 65 -3.22 1.96 27.57
CA ASP A 65 -4.10 2.30 28.69
C ASP A 65 -5.06 3.45 28.38
N SER A 66 -4.93 4.07 27.23
CA SER A 66 -5.74 5.22 26.85
C SER A 66 -6.05 5.24 25.35
N ARG A 67 -7.12 5.94 24.96
CA ARG A 67 -7.48 6.15 23.55
C ARG A 67 -6.57 7.16 22.82
N SER A 68 -5.47 7.58 23.42
CA SER A 68 -4.54 8.52 22.82
C SER A 68 -3.70 7.83 21.75
N CYS A 69 -3.56 8.42 20.57
CA CYS A 69 -2.62 7.93 19.54
C CYS A 69 -1.15 8.21 19.90
N ASN A 70 -0.88 8.98 20.96
CA ASN A 70 0.47 9.31 21.38
C ASN A 70 1.08 8.18 22.20
N ILE A 71 2.11 7.54 21.64
CA ILE A 71 2.79 6.37 22.21
C ILE A 71 3.44 6.66 23.58
N SER A 72 3.85 7.90 23.84
CA SER A 72 4.44 8.32 25.13
C SER A 72 3.46 8.28 26.31
N LYS A 73 2.18 8.05 26.04
CA LYS A 73 1.12 7.90 27.06
C LYS A 73 0.77 6.45 27.38
N HIS A 74 1.49 5.50 26.77
CA HIS A 74 1.29 4.07 26.94
C HIS A 74 2.45 3.46 27.71
N ASP A 75 2.20 2.42 28.47
CA ASP A 75 3.21 1.74 29.26
C ASP A 75 4.09 0.87 28.37
N PHE A 76 5.38 1.16 28.34
CA PHE A 76 6.36 0.37 27.62
C PHE A 76 6.58 -0.98 28.30
N LEU A 77 6.37 -2.08 27.55
CA LEU A 77 6.51 -3.46 28.03
C LEU A 77 7.87 -4.09 27.71
N GLY A 78 8.53 -3.62 26.67
CA GLY A 78 9.84 -4.10 26.25
C GLY A 78 10.09 -3.93 24.77
N GLN A 79 11.34 -4.17 24.38
CA GLN A 79 11.80 -4.08 23.00
C GLN A 79 12.70 -5.25 22.62
N THR A 80 12.82 -5.51 21.33
CA THR A 80 13.79 -6.44 20.78
C THR A 80 14.33 -5.97 19.44
N PHE A 81 15.49 -6.49 19.08
CA PHE A 81 16.18 -6.15 17.83
C PHE A 81 16.53 -7.43 17.08
N CYS A 82 16.35 -7.40 15.77
CA CYS A 82 16.86 -8.41 14.86
C CYS A 82 17.09 -7.79 13.49
N THR A 83 17.62 -8.57 12.55
CA THR A 83 17.63 -8.18 11.14
C THR A 83 16.54 -8.93 10.38
N LEU A 84 16.09 -8.38 9.25
CA LEU A 84 15.15 -9.08 8.37
C LEU A 84 15.75 -10.41 7.89
N GLY A 85 17.06 -10.42 7.59
CA GLY A 85 17.79 -11.63 7.22
C GLY A 85 17.80 -12.70 8.32
N GLU A 86 17.86 -12.32 9.62
CA GLU A 86 17.75 -13.28 10.75
C GLU A 86 16.37 -13.93 10.77
N ILE A 87 15.29 -13.20 10.48
CA ILE A 87 13.93 -13.75 10.48
C ILE A 87 13.79 -14.72 9.29
N ILE A 88 14.16 -14.29 8.08
CA ILE A 88 14.04 -15.10 6.84
C ILE A 88 14.94 -16.34 6.90
N GLY A 89 16.16 -16.20 7.42
CA GLY A 89 17.14 -17.30 7.54
C GLY A 89 16.85 -18.28 8.69
N SER A 90 15.86 -18.01 9.53
CA SER A 90 15.46 -18.89 10.62
C SER A 90 14.71 -20.13 10.07
N THR A 91 14.81 -21.25 10.79
CA THR A 91 14.13 -22.50 10.40
C THR A 91 12.63 -22.28 10.23
N GLY A 92 12.11 -22.53 9.03
CA GLY A 92 10.70 -22.27 8.68
C GLY A 92 10.32 -20.80 8.68
N GLY A 93 11.27 -19.87 8.53
CA GLY A 93 11.00 -18.41 8.56
C GLY A 93 10.48 -17.92 9.92
N ARG A 94 10.76 -18.65 11.02
CA ARG A 94 10.25 -18.37 12.36
C ARG A 94 11.39 -18.07 13.35
N LEU A 95 11.38 -16.87 13.92
CA LEU A 95 12.38 -16.39 14.89
C LEU A 95 11.71 -16.02 16.21
N GLU A 96 12.21 -16.54 17.33
CA GLU A 96 11.81 -16.14 18.66
C GLU A 96 12.89 -15.25 19.29
N LYS A 97 12.49 -14.08 19.81
CA LYS A 97 13.37 -13.12 20.50
C LYS A 97 12.79 -12.73 21.84
N THR A 98 13.65 -12.70 22.86
CA THR A 98 13.29 -12.21 24.18
C THR A 98 13.19 -10.68 24.17
N LEU A 99 12.13 -10.15 24.79
CA LEU A 99 11.96 -8.72 25.01
C LEU A 99 12.85 -8.25 26.16
N SER A 100 13.43 -7.07 26.02
CA SER A 100 14.29 -6.40 27.00
C SER A 100 13.89 -4.93 27.15
N GLY A 101 14.56 -4.20 28.05
CA GLY A 101 14.36 -2.75 28.15
C GLY A 101 13.77 -2.29 29.51
N ILE A 102 13.26 -3.20 30.34
CA ILE A 102 12.82 -2.88 31.71
C ILE A 102 13.79 -3.53 32.72
N PRO A 103 14.60 -2.75 33.42
CA PRO A 103 15.58 -3.29 34.39
C PRO A 103 14.90 -4.18 35.42
N GLY A 104 15.46 -5.39 35.63
CA GLY A 104 15.00 -6.33 36.66
C GLY A 104 13.69 -7.06 36.39
N LYS A 105 13.05 -6.86 35.23
CA LYS A 105 11.82 -7.56 34.80
C LYS A 105 12.08 -8.53 33.66
N LYS A 106 11.38 -9.68 33.69
CA LYS A 106 11.23 -10.55 32.52
C LYS A 106 10.08 -10.01 31.67
N CYS A 107 10.38 -9.53 30.48
CA CYS A 107 9.40 -8.87 29.61
C CYS A 107 8.69 -9.85 28.65
N GLY A 108 9.00 -11.16 28.69
CA GLY A 108 8.47 -12.15 27.77
C GLY A 108 9.30 -12.31 26.50
N ALA A 109 8.69 -12.91 25.48
CA ALA A 109 9.29 -13.11 24.17
C ALA A 109 8.29 -12.81 23.07
N ILE A 110 8.80 -12.49 21.89
CA ILE A 110 8.00 -12.28 20.67
C ILE A 110 8.45 -13.26 19.61
N ILE A 111 7.50 -13.75 18.84
CA ILE A 111 7.73 -14.67 17.73
C ILE A 111 7.43 -13.91 16.44
N PHE A 112 8.40 -13.92 15.54
CA PHE A 112 8.30 -13.37 14.20
C PHE A 112 8.21 -14.50 13.19
N THR A 113 7.35 -14.34 12.20
CA THR A 113 7.31 -15.21 11.03
C THR A 113 7.43 -14.35 9.78
N ALA A 114 8.28 -14.76 8.84
CA ALA A 114 8.40 -14.14 7.54
C ALA A 114 8.15 -15.15 6.43
N GLU A 115 7.55 -14.69 5.37
CA GLU A 115 7.38 -15.46 4.14
C GLU A 115 7.43 -14.53 2.93
N GLU A 116 7.83 -15.05 1.80
CA GLU A 116 7.75 -14.34 0.54
C GLU A 116 6.28 -14.19 0.13
N LEU A 117 5.88 -12.96 -0.20
CA LEU A 117 4.50 -12.70 -0.60
C LEU A 117 4.26 -13.15 -2.03
N SER A 118 3.18 -13.89 -2.23
CA SER A 118 2.67 -14.14 -3.58
C SER A 118 2.18 -12.85 -4.24
N ASN A 119 2.21 -12.85 -5.56
CA ASN A 119 1.81 -11.72 -6.38
C ASN A 119 0.30 -11.57 -6.53
N CYS A 120 -0.49 -12.40 -5.83
CA CYS A 120 -1.93 -12.37 -5.87
C CYS A 120 -2.43 -11.15 -5.08
N ARG A 121 -3.01 -10.19 -5.77
CA ARG A 121 -3.63 -8.99 -5.18
C ARG A 121 -5.14 -9.08 -5.09
N ASP A 122 -5.70 -10.25 -5.41
CA ASP A 122 -7.13 -10.48 -5.31
C ASP A 122 -7.60 -10.38 -3.86
N ILE A 123 -8.82 -9.90 -3.70
CA ILE A 123 -9.50 -9.78 -2.42
C ILE A 123 -10.71 -10.73 -2.42
N ALA A 124 -10.78 -11.59 -1.43
CA ALA A 124 -11.94 -12.44 -1.20
C ALA A 124 -12.89 -11.75 -0.23
N THR A 125 -14.12 -11.51 -0.67
CA THR A 125 -15.24 -11.07 0.19
C THR A 125 -16.11 -12.27 0.50
N MET A 126 -16.39 -12.51 1.79
CA MET A 126 -17.18 -13.64 2.21
C MET A 126 -18.14 -13.28 3.35
N GLN A 127 -19.23 -14.03 3.46
CA GLN A 127 -20.16 -13.95 4.56
C GLN A 127 -20.47 -15.36 5.07
N LEU A 128 -20.46 -15.52 6.40
CA LEU A 128 -20.74 -16.80 7.05
C LEU A 128 -21.85 -16.63 8.09
N CYS A 129 -22.48 -17.75 8.39
CA CYS A 129 -23.36 -17.91 9.56
C CYS A 129 -23.06 -19.24 10.24
N ALA A 130 -23.54 -19.41 11.46
CA ALA A 130 -23.52 -20.72 12.12
C ALA A 130 -24.89 -21.07 12.67
N ASN A 131 -25.10 -22.38 12.90
CA ASN A 131 -26.33 -22.91 13.43
C ASN A 131 -26.02 -23.91 14.54
N LYS A 132 -26.73 -23.81 15.64
CA LYS A 132 -26.73 -24.75 16.80
C LYS A 132 -25.33 -24.89 17.41
N LEU A 133 -24.59 -23.80 17.55
CA LEU A 133 -23.34 -23.79 18.30
C LEU A 133 -23.59 -24.15 19.77
N ASP A 134 -22.60 -24.79 20.40
CA ASP A 134 -22.66 -25.11 21.81
C ASP A 134 -22.66 -23.83 22.66
N LYS A 135 -23.36 -23.96 23.78
CA LYS A 135 -23.41 -22.95 24.83
C LYS A 135 -22.21 -23.14 25.76
N LYS A 136 -21.35 -22.13 25.88
CA LYS A 136 -20.20 -22.13 26.82
C LYS A 136 -20.52 -21.30 28.08
N ASP A 137 -21.23 -20.21 27.94
CA ASP A 137 -21.65 -19.37 29.06
C ASP A 137 -22.56 -20.08 30.06
N PHE A 138 -22.28 -19.88 31.34
CA PHE A 138 -23.17 -20.40 32.40
C PHE A 138 -24.54 -19.70 32.41
N PHE A 139 -24.54 -18.37 32.20
CA PHE A 139 -25.75 -17.56 32.06
C PHE A 139 -25.78 -16.94 30.65
N GLY A 140 -26.88 -17.10 29.91
CA GLY A 140 -27.04 -16.57 28.56
C GLY A 140 -26.76 -17.60 27.47
N LYS A 141 -26.53 -17.14 26.29
CA LYS A 141 -26.00 -17.87 25.12
C LYS A 141 -24.62 -17.37 24.83
N SER A 142 -23.85 -18.14 24.07
CA SER A 142 -22.51 -17.74 23.65
C SER A 142 -22.50 -16.47 22.84
N ASP A 143 -21.35 -15.77 22.83
CA ASP A 143 -21.01 -14.57 22.09
C ASP A 143 -20.01 -14.92 20.97
N PRO A 144 -20.43 -15.68 19.90
CA PRO A 144 -19.50 -16.32 18.98
C PRO A 144 -18.81 -15.38 18.03
N PHE A 145 -17.53 -15.67 17.76
CA PHE A 145 -16.72 -15.09 16.69
C PHE A 145 -15.82 -16.14 16.04
N LEU A 146 -15.37 -15.87 14.81
CA LEU A 146 -14.49 -16.75 14.04
C LEU A 146 -13.07 -16.19 13.98
N VAL A 147 -12.10 -17.09 14.03
CA VAL A 147 -10.69 -16.79 13.82
C VAL A 147 -10.16 -17.66 12.69
N PHE A 148 -9.65 -17.04 11.64
CA PHE A 148 -9.10 -17.72 10.47
C PHE A 148 -7.58 -17.83 10.60
N TYR A 149 -7.07 -19.03 10.36
CA TYR A 149 -5.65 -19.32 10.32
C TYR A 149 -5.30 -20.02 9.02
N ARG A 150 -4.15 -19.73 8.46
CA ARG A 150 -3.58 -20.53 7.38
C ARG A 150 -2.44 -21.40 7.91
N SER A 151 -2.26 -22.57 7.33
CA SER A 151 -1.12 -23.43 7.65
C SER A 151 0.18 -22.88 7.08
N ASN A 152 1.27 -23.03 7.83
CA ASN A 152 2.64 -22.76 7.41
C ASN A 152 3.31 -24.08 6.96
N GLU A 153 4.45 -23.98 6.29
CA GLU A 153 5.21 -25.17 5.83
C GLU A 153 5.72 -26.04 6.97
N ASP A 154 5.96 -25.45 8.14
CA ASP A 154 6.40 -26.15 9.36
C ASP A 154 5.25 -26.81 10.13
N GLY A 155 4.02 -26.76 9.60
CA GLY A 155 2.81 -27.29 10.24
C GLY A 155 2.21 -26.40 11.32
N THR A 156 2.79 -25.25 11.60
CA THR A 156 2.18 -24.21 12.45
C THR A 156 1.10 -23.43 11.70
N PHE A 157 0.38 -22.59 12.41
CA PHE A 157 -0.69 -21.76 11.84
C PHE A 157 -0.42 -20.28 12.09
N THR A 158 -0.72 -19.47 11.07
CA THR A 158 -0.66 -18.01 11.17
C THR A 158 -2.07 -17.43 11.03
N ILE A 159 -2.44 -16.54 11.95
CA ILE A 159 -3.73 -15.86 11.92
C ILE A 159 -3.87 -14.97 10.68
N CYS A 160 -5.05 -15.04 10.04
CA CYS A 160 -5.37 -14.27 8.83
C CYS A 160 -6.44 -13.23 9.07
N HIS A 161 -7.46 -13.56 9.88
CA HIS A 161 -8.62 -12.71 10.12
C HIS A 161 -9.35 -13.10 11.40
N LYS A 162 -10.01 -12.11 12.03
CA LYS A 162 -11.00 -12.30 13.09
C LYS A 162 -12.28 -11.58 12.68
N THR A 163 -13.42 -12.24 12.88
CA THR A 163 -14.73 -11.58 12.68
C THR A 163 -15.09 -10.72 13.89
N GLU A 164 -16.15 -9.93 13.74
CA GLU A 164 -16.82 -9.31 14.88
C GLU A 164 -17.47 -10.37 15.79
N VAL A 165 -17.74 -9.98 17.03
CA VAL A 165 -18.45 -10.81 18.04
C VAL A 165 -19.94 -10.59 17.94
N ILE A 166 -20.72 -11.64 17.73
CA ILE A 166 -22.20 -11.58 17.75
C ILE A 166 -22.72 -11.98 19.12
N LYS A 167 -23.30 -11.03 19.83
CA LYS A 167 -23.71 -11.21 21.22
C LYS A 167 -24.93 -12.13 21.40
N ASN A 168 -24.86 -12.99 22.41
CA ASN A 168 -25.98 -13.78 22.99
C ASN A 168 -26.76 -14.64 21.97
N THR A 169 -26.04 -15.42 21.13
CA THR A 169 -26.64 -16.26 20.09
C THR A 169 -25.90 -17.59 19.90
N LEU A 170 -26.61 -18.64 19.55
CA LEU A 170 -26.06 -19.91 19.08
C LEU A 170 -26.21 -20.08 17.57
N ASN A 171 -26.80 -19.08 16.90
CA ASN A 171 -27.02 -19.04 15.47
C ASN A 171 -26.57 -17.66 14.92
N PRO A 172 -25.28 -17.30 14.98
CA PRO A 172 -24.79 -16.03 14.53
C PRO A 172 -24.85 -15.90 13.01
N VAL A 173 -25.04 -14.67 12.52
CA VAL A 173 -24.77 -14.28 11.14
C VAL A 173 -23.76 -13.14 11.20
N TRP A 174 -22.53 -13.38 10.74
CA TRP A 174 -21.50 -12.37 10.71
C TRP A 174 -21.67 -11.45 9.52
N GLN A 175 -21.26 -10.20 9.65
CA GLN A 175 -21.26 -9.26 8.54
C GLN A 175 -20.31 -9.74 7.43
N PRO A 176 -20.56 -9.39 6.17
CA PRO A 176 -19.60 -9.63 5.11
C PRO A 176 -18.26 -8.96 5.44
N PHE A 177 -17.16 -9.67 5.24
CA PHE A 177 -15.81 -9.18 5.48
C PHE A 177 -14.89 -9.55 4.33
N THR A 178 -13.75 -8.87 4.23
CA THR A 178 -12.77 -9.05 3.17
C THR A 178 -11.45 -9.57 3.72
N ILE A 179 -10.83 -10.50 2.99
CA ILE A 179 -9.47 -10.97 3.27
C ILE A 179 -8.67 -10.92 1.96
N PRO A 180 -7.47 -10.32 1.93
CA PRO A 180 -6.57 -10.47 0.79
C PRO A 180 -6.26 -11.94 0.53
N VAL A 181 -6.41 -12.42 -0.69
CA VAL A 181 -6.18 -13.84 -1.04
C VAL A 181 -4.76 -14.26 -0.68
N ARG A 182 -3.76 -13.36 -0.82
CA ARG A 182 -2.39 -13.60 -0.36
C ARG A 182 -2.29 -13.82 1.16
N ALA A 183 -3.14 -13.17 1.97
CA ALA A 183 -3.17 -13.41 3.42
C ALA A 183 -3.82 -14.76 3.76
N LEU A 184 -4.79 -15.18 2.98
CA LEU A 184 -5.53 -16.42 3.20
C LEU A 184 -4.74 -17.67 2.78
N CYS A 185 -4.06 -17.64 1.63
CA CYS A 185 -3.40 -18.84 1.08
C CYS A 185 -2.03 -18.56 0.43
N ASN A 186 -1.61 -17.31 0.27
CA ASN A 186 -0.33 -16.90 -0.31
C ASN A 186 -0.01 -17.55 -1.66
N GLY A 187 -1.02 -17.67 -2.55
CA GLY A 187 -0.88 -18.24 -3.89
C GLY A 187 -1.04 -19.76 -3.98
N ASP A 188 -0.96 -20.48 -2.88
CA ASP A 188 -1.28 -21.91 -2.82
C ASP A 188 -2.77 -22.08 -2.48
N TYR A 189 -3.61 -22.22 -3.51
CA TYR A 189 -5.07 -22.30 -3.38
C TYR A 189 -5.56 -23.55 -2.64
N ASP A 190 -4.72 -24.56 -2.47
CA ASP A 190 -5.02 -25.79 -1.72
C ASP A 190 -4.49 -25.73 -0.28
N ARG A 191 -3.78 -24.66 0.10
CA ARG A 191 -3.28 -24.46 1.46
C ARG A 191 -4.42 -24.54 2.47
N THR A 192 -4.18 -25.30 3.54
CA THR A 192 -5.18 -25.48 4.60
C THR A 192 -5.45 -24.17 5.33
N VAL A 193 -6.71 -23.80 5.37
CA VAL A 193 -7.27 -22.72 6.21
C VAL A 193 -8.03 -23.38 7.34
N LYS A 194 -7.58 -23.16 8.58
CA LYS A 194 -8.28 -23.58 9.79
C LYS A 194 -9.12 -22.42 10.29
N VAL A 195 -10.35 -22.69 10.69
CA VAL A 195 -11.25 -21.70 11.27
C VAL A 195 -11.70 -22.19 12.64
N ASP A 196 -11.32 -21.44 13.67
CA ASP A 196 -11.72 -21.69 15.05
C ASP A 196 -12.95 -20.85 15.40
N VAL A 197 -13.87 -21.43 16.12
CA VAL A 197 -15.06 -20.77 16.67
C VAL A 197 -14.85 -20.60 18.17
N TYR A 198 -14.94 -19.37 18.65
CA TYR A 198 -14.79 -19.03 20.06
C TYR A 198 -16.03 -18.35 20.61
N ASP A 199 -16.27 -18.53 21.89
CA ASP A 199 -17.14 -17.71 22.72
C ASP A 199 -16.31 -16.58 23.33
N TRP A 200 -16.76 -15.35 23.18
CA TRP A 200 -16.03 -14.17 23.63
C TRP A 200 -16.27 -13.89 25.11
N ASP A 201 -15.19 -13.79 25.86
CA ASP A 201 -15.17 -13.42 27.26
C ASP A 201 -14.49 -12.07 27.50
N ARG A 202 -15.04 -11.31 28.43
CA ARG A 202 -14.55 -9.96 28.75
C ARG A 202 -13.14 -9.95 29.35
N ASP A 203 -12.73 -11.04 29.99
CA ASP A 203 -11.41 -11.18 30.61
C ASP A 203 -10.30 -11.61 29.63
N GLY A 204 -10.68 -11.84 28.36
CA GLY A 204 -9.75 -12.24 27.29
C GLY A 204 -9.44 -13.74 27.22
N SER A 205 -10.00 -14.55 28.15
CA SER A 205 -9.87 -16.02 28.11
C SER A 205 -11.07 -16.62 27.37
N HIS A 206 -11.11 -16.48 26.05
CA HIS A 206 -12.21 -16.93 25.22
C HIS A 206 -12.34 -18.43 25.22
N ASP A 207 -13.57 -18.92 25.40
CA ASP A 207 -13.86 -20.35 25.41
C ASP A 207 -13.92 -20.91 23.99
N PHE A 208 -13.15 -21.97 23.75
CA PHE A 208 -13.14 -22.67 22.47
C PHE A 208 -14.45 -23.46 22.28
N ILE A 209 -15.18 -23.18 21.21
CA ILE A 209 -16.39 -23.91 20.82
C ILE A 209 -16.01 -25.11 19.94
N GLY A 210 -15.26 -24.85 18.87
CA GLY A 210 -14.84 -25.89 17.94
C GLY A 210 -14.11 -25.32 16.72
N GLU A 211 -13.78 -26.18 15.76
CA GLU A 211 -13.01 -25.82 14.58
C GLU A 211 -13.48 -26.55 13.33
N PHE A 212 -13.15 -26.01 12.18
CA PHE A 212 -13.20 -26.73 10.88
C PHE A 212 -12.02 -26.32 10.01
N THR A 213 -11.76 -27.10 8.97
CA THR A 213 -10.74 -26.82 7.99
C THR A 213 -11.32 -26.69 6.59
N THR A 214 -10.76 -25.83 5.79
CA THR A 214 -11.13 -25.58 4.39
C THR A 214 -9.89 -25.15 3.60
N SER A 215 -10.06 -24.74 2.36
CA SER A 215 -9.04 -24.10 1.53
C SER A 215 -9.66 -22.98 0.70
N TYR A 216 -8.81 -22.11 0.13
CA TYR A 216 -9.32 -21.11 -0.83
C TYR A 216 -10.08 -21.77 -1.97
N ARG A 217 -9.58 -22.90 -2.51
CA ARG A 217 -10.23 -23.66 -3.58
C ARG A 217 -11.63 -24.15 -3.20
N GLU A 218 -11.81 -24.62 -1.96
CA GLU A 218 -13.12 -25.06 -1.46
C GLU A 218 -14.05 -23.87 -1.25
N LEU A 219 -13.58 -22.78 -0.62
CA LEU A 219 -14.34 -21.55 -0.41
C LEU A 219 -14.81 -20.96 -1.75
N SER A 220 -13.95 -20.94 -2.77
CA SER A 220 -14.28 -20.38 -4.08
C SER A 220 -15.35 -21.16 -4.84
N ARG A 221 -15.50 -22.46 -4.58
CA ARG A 221 -16.59 -23.28 -5.15
C ARG A 221 -17.97 -22.89 -4.58
N GLY A 222 -18.00 -22.27 -3.42
CA GLY A 222 -19.23 -21.77 -2.78
C GLY A 222 -19.89 -20.59 -3.49
N GLN A 223 -19.33 -20.06 -4.58
CA GLN A 223 -19.96 -19.00 -5.38
C GLN A 223 -21.33 -19.41 -5.96
N ASN A 224 -21.56 -20.72 -6.14
CA ASN A 224 -22.81 -21.26 -6.71
C ASN A 224 -23.56 -22.21 -5.78
N GLN A 225 -23.01 -22.55 -4.62
CA GLN A 225 -23.58 -23.46 -3.64
C GLN A 225 -23.15 -23.07 -2.22
N PHE A 226 -24.04 -23.20 -1.24
CA PHE A 226 -23.69 -22.98 0.16
C PHE A 226 -22.79 -24.13 0.65
N ASN A 227 -21.55 -23.81 1.03
CA ASN A 227 -20.68 -24.76 1.70
C ASN A 227 -21.07 -24.82 3.18
N VAL A 228 -21.31 -26.01 3.69
CA VAL A 228 -21.59 -26.26 5.11
C VAL A 228 -20.42 -27.04 5.71
N TYR A 229 -19.85 -26.51 6.77
CA TYR A 229 -18.75 -27.10 7.52
C TYR A 229 -19.25 -27.57 8.87
N GLU A 230 -19.13 -28.87 9.15
CA GLU A 230 -19.39 -29.40 10.50
C GLU A 230 -18.27 -28.94 11.44
N VAL A 231 -18.67 -28.39 12.58
CA VAL A 231 -17.71 -27.88 13.58
C VAL A 231 -17.25 -29.07 14.42
N ARG A 232 -15.95 -29.41 14.35
CA ARG A 232 -15.36 -30.43 15.21
C ARG A 232 -15.39 -29.94 16.64
N HIS A 233 -15.62 -30.85 17.59
CA HIS A 233 -15.78 -30.59 19.03
C HIS A 233 -17.06 -29.87 19.40
N ASP A 234 -18.00 -29.70 18.46
CA ASP A 234 -19.31 -29.10 18.63
C ASP A 234 -20.35 -29.88 17.83
N THR A 235 -21.65 -29.67 18.12
CA THR A 235 -22.80 -30.19 17.37
C THR A 235 -23.28 -29.24 16.28
N GLY A 236 -22.71 -28.04 16.21
CA GLY A 236 -23.08 -26.99 15.28
C GLY A 236 -22.41 -27.10 13.90
N ALA A 237 -22.85 -26.25 12.98
CA ALA A 237 -22.29 -26.13 11.66
C ALA A 237 -22.12 -24.67 11.28
N VAL A 238 -21.05 -24.36 10.56
CA VAL A 238 -20.79 -23.07 9.91
C VAL A 238 -21.13 -23.16 8.43
N THR A 239 -21.87 -22.20 7.92
CA THR A 239 -22.29 -22.15 6.52
C THR A 239 -21.72 -20.92 5.85
N LEU A 240 -21.07 -21.11 4.70
CA LEU A 240 -20.64 -20.01 3.83
C LEU A 240 -21.85 -19.54 3.02
N LEU A 241 -22.31 -18.32 3.29
CA LEU A 241 -23.48 -17.71 2.63
C LEU A 241 -23.13 -17.07 1.29
N SER A 242 -21.95 -16.48 1.22
CA SER A 242 -21.46 -15.86 -0.01
C SER A 242 -19.93 -15.88 -0.07
N PHE A 243 -19.40 -16.02 -1.27
CA PHE A 243 -17.99 -15.89 -1.56
C PHE A 243 -17.81 -15.19 -2.90
N LYS A 244 -17.06 -14.09 -2.93
CA LYS A 244 -16.79 -13.31 -4.13
C LYS A 244 -15.31 -12.96 -4.15
N VAL A 245 -14.67 -13.07 -5.29
CA VAL A 245 -13.30 -12.63 -5.51
C VAL A 245 -13.30 -11.46 -6.47
N GLU A 246 -12.61 -10.42 -6.08
CA GLU A 246 -12.42 -9.23 -6.89
C GLU A 246 -10.93 -8.95 -7.03
N SER A 247 -10.51 -8.61 -8.24
CA SER A 247 -9.16 -8.12 -8.45
C SER A 247 -9.02 -6.73 -7.81
N GLU A 248 -7.82 -6.38 -7.37
CA GLU A 248 -7.57 -5.13 -6.64
C GLU A 248 -8.12 -3.89 -7.37
N TYR A 249 -7.96 -3.83 -8.70
CA TYR A 249 -8.47 -2.71 -9.52
C TYR A 249 -10.00 -2.69 -9.71
N THR A 250 -10.70 -3.77 -9.38
CA THR A 250 -12.19 -3.84 -9.42
C THR A 250 -12.81 -3.55 -8.05
N PHE A 251 -12.00 -3.46 -7.01
CA PHE A 251 -12.48 -3.22 -5.66
C PHE A 251 -12.76 -1.73 -5.41
N PRO A 252 -13.94 -1.33 -4.89
CA PRO A 252 -14.31 0.08 -4.73
C PRO A 252 -13.36 0.92 -3.85
N THR A 253 -12.54 0.28 -3.02
CA THR A 253 -11.51 0.95 -2.19
C THR A 253 -10.16 1.09 -2.89
N SER A 254 -9.97 0.46 -4.05
CA SER A 254 -8.75 0.64 -4.85
C SER A 254 -8.70 2.04 -5.45
N LEU A 255 -7.53 2.66 -5.44
CA LEU A 255 -7.30 3.93 -6.12
C LEU A 255 -7.40 3.82 -7.65
N HIS A 256 -7.30 2.59 -8.18
CA HIS A 256 -7.51 2.27 -9.61
C HIS A 256 -8.92 1.78 -9.95
N TYR A 257 -9.86 1.81 -9.00
CA TYR A 257 -11.21 1.31 -9.23
C TYR A 257 -11.91 2.01 -10.38
N MET A 258 -12.35 1.24 -11.39
CA MET A 258 -13.06 1.75 -12.55
C MET A 258 -14.57 1.80 -12.26
N SER A 259 -15.01 2.87 -11.61
CA SER A 259 -16.44 3.14 -11.43
C SER A 259 -17.09 3.58 -12.76
N PRO A 260 -18.30 3.11 -13.08
CA PRO A 260 -19.05 3.63 -14.24
C PRO A 260 -19.58 5.07 -14.04
N TYR A 261 -19.48 5.61 -12.82
CA TYR A 261 -20.05 6.90 -12.44
C TYR A 261 -19.02 7.96 -12.09
N GLN A 262 -17.77 7.58 -11.77
CA GLN A 262 -16.74 8.48 -11.27
C GLN A 262 -15.37 8.06 -11.77
N MET A 263 -14.50 9.04 -12.01
CA MET A 263 -13.07 8.78 -12.22
C MET A 263 -12.44 8.30 -10.93
N ASN A 264 -11.49 7.37 -11.03
CA ASN A 264 -10.64 7.01 -9.90
C ASN A 264 -9.61 8.10 -9.61
N ALA A 265 -8.91 7.99 -8.46
CA ALA A 265 -7.96 9.01 -8.01
C ALA A 265 -6.83 9.25 -9.04
N TYR A 266 -6.31 8.20 -9.66
CA TYR A 266 -5.28 8.30 -10.71
C TYR A 266 -5.79 9.00 -11.96
N ALA A 267 -6.97 8.63 -12.47
CA ALA A 267 -7.55 9.25 -13.62
C ALA A 267 -7.87 10.73 -13.40
N MET A 268 -8.32 11.08 -12.18
CA MET A 268 -8.61 12.46 -11.81
C MET A 268 -7.32 13.30 -11.76
N ALA A 269 -6.26 12.79 -11.14
CA ALA A 269 -4.98 13.47 -11.07
C ALA A 269 -4.37 13.60 -12.48
N LEU A 270 -4.38 12.53 -13.26
CA LEU A 270 -3.89 12.51 -14.65
C LEU A 270 -4.62 13.55 -15.51
N LYS A 271 -5.95 13.60 -15.43
CA LYS A 271 -6.73 14.59 -16.17
C LYS A 271 -6.42 16.00 -15.71
N ALA A 272 -6.50 16.28 -14.41
CA ALA A 272 -6.34 17.63 -13.88
C ALA A 272 -4.93 18.20 -14.12
N VAL A 273 -3.89 17.42 -13.85
CA VAL A 273 -2.50 17.85 -14.07
C VAL A 273 -2.13 17.82 -15.55
N GLY A 274 -2.57 16.79 -16.26
CA GLY A 274 -2.34 16.65 -17.68
C GLY A 274 -2.93 17.81 -18.49
N GLU A 275 -4.15 18.28 -18.17
CA GLU A 275 -4.76 19.47 -18.78
C GLU A 275 -3.91 20.75 -18.58
N ILE A 276 -3.21 20.86 -17.44
CA ILE A 276 -2.32 21.99 -17.18
C ILE A 276 -1.09 21.93 -18.07
N ILE A 277 -0.42 20.76 -18.12
CA ILE A 277 0.86 20.64 -18.83
C ILE A 277 0.71 20.50 -20.34
N GLN A 278 -0.41 19.96 -20.86
CA GLN A 278 -0.59 19.73 -22.27
C GLN A 278 -0.55 21.01 -23.13
N ASP A 279 -0.85 22.18 -22.55
CA ASP A 279 -0.81 23.44 -23.28
C ASP A 279 0.60 23.89 -23.65
N TYR A 280 1.60 23.37 -22.95
CA TYR A 280 3.02 23.63 -23.22
C TYR A 280 3.62 22.66 -24.24
N ASP A 281 2.92 21.58 -24.58
CA ASP A 281 3.36 20.62 -25.57
C ASP A 281 2.84 20.99 -26.98
N SER A 282 3.75 21.03 -27.96
CA SER A 282 3.44 21.54 -29.30
C SER A 282 2.79 20.52 -30.21
N ASP A 283 3.12 19.22 -30.08
CA ASP A 283 2.63 18.16 -30.96
C ASP A 283 1.50 17.35 -30.35
N LYS A 284 1.22 17.53 -29.04
CA LYS A 284 0.18 16.82 -28.28
C LYS A 284 0.36 15.30 -28.28
N LEU A 285 1.58 14.82 -28.42
CA LEU A 285 1.93 13.40 -28.38
C LEU A 285 2.61 13.07 -27.06
N PHE A 286 1.90 12.38 -26.19
CA PHE A 286 2.36 12.04 -24.84
C PHE A 286 2.83 10.59 -24.76
N PRO A 287 4.15 10.32 -24.64
CA PRO A 287 4.64 8.99 -24.30
C PRO A 287 4.15 8.59 -22.90
N ALA A 288 3.30 7.55 -22.82
CA ALA A 288 2.69 7.14 -21.56
C ALA A 288 3.15 5.74 -21.15
N TYR A 289 3.63 5.62 -19.91
CA TYR A 289 4.16 4.37 -19.36
C TYR A 289 3.49 4.00 -18.05
N GLY A 290 3.28 2.69 -17.87
CA GLY A 290 2.96 2.11 -16.57
C GLY A 290 4.20 1.50 -15.92
N PHE A 291 4.16 1.36 -14.61
CA PHE A 291 5.19 0.68 -13.82
C PHE A 291 4.56 -0.25 -12.79
N GLY A 292 5.31 -1.28 -12.36
CA GLY A 292 4.81 -2.21 -11.36
C GLY A 292 3.69 -3.12 -11.86
N ALA A 293 3.88 -3.81 -12.99
CA ALA A 293 2.90 -4.76 -13.49
C ALA A 293 3.55 -6.01 -14.13
N LYS A 294 2.80 -7.11 -14.13
CA LYS A 294 3.05 -8.29 -14.96
C LYS A 294 2.33 -8.14 -16.28
N LEU A 295 3.06 -8.35 -17.36
CA LEU A 295 2.55 -8.20 -18.72
C LEU A 295 2.15 -9.54 -19.33
N PRO A 296 1.02 -9.61 -20.07
CA PRO A 296 0.69 -10.77 -20.85
C PRO A 296 1.66 -10.91 -22.06
N PRO A 297 1.82 -12.14 -22.64
CA PRO A 297 1.24 -13.40 -22.22
C PRO A 297 2.11 -14.16 -21.20
N ASP A 298 3.36 -13.79 -21.01
CA ASP A 298 4.39 -14.54 -20.26
C ASP A 298 4.45 -14.18 -18.76
N GLY A 299 3.68 -13.18 -18.33
CA GLY A 299 3.66 -12.70 -16.95
C GLY A 299 4.95 -12.01 -16.52
N LYS A 300 5.76 -11.53 -17.47
CA LYS A 300 7.01 -10.82 -17.17
C LYS A 300 6.73 -9.52 -16.45
N ILE A 301 7.49 -9.29 -15.36
CA ILE A 301 7.40 -8.04 -14.60
C ILE A 301 8.03 -6.91 -15.38
N SER A 302 7.36 -5.76 -15.41
CA SER A 302 7.89 -4.54 -16.01
C SER A 302 7.64 -3.33 -15.10
N HIS A 303 8.65 -2.48 -14.99
CA HIS A 303 8.60 -1.21 -14.28
C HIS A 303 8.65 -0.01 -15.24
N ALA A 304 8.55 -0.23 -16.55
CA ALA A 304 8.41 0.81 -17.56
C ALA A 304 7.86 0.19 -18.86
N PHE A 305 6.56 0.02 -18.95
CA PHE A 305 5.90 -0.52 -20.15
C PHE A 305 4.96 0.53 -20.77
N PRO A 306 4.83 0.59 -22.12
CA PRO A 306 3.94 1.55 -22.77
C PRO A 306 2.47 1.24 -22.46
N LEU A 307 1.69 2.24 -22.07
CA LEU A 307 0.25 2.07 -21.82
C LEU A 307 -0.51 1.75 -23.11
N SER A 308 -0.01 2.20 -24.27
CA SER A 308 -0.54 1.86 -25.59
C SER A 308 -0.47 0.36 -25.92
N GLY A 309 0.40 -0.39 -25.21
CA GLY A 309 0.72 -1.79 -25.55
C GLY A 309 1.69 -1.95 -26.72
N ASP A 310 2.11 -0.85 -27.36
CA ASP A 310 3.06 -0.83 -28.47
C ASP A 310 4.43 -0.34 -27.97
N ASN A 311 5.42 -1.22 -27.98
CA ASN A 311 6.79 -0.89 -27.54
C ASN A 311 7.53 0.06 -28.50
N GLU A 312 7.13 0.08 -29.77
CA GLU A 312 7.74 0.94 -30.77
C GLU A 312 7.10 2.35 -30.78
N ASN A 313 5.82 2.45 -30.39
CA ASN A 313 5.12 3.72 -30.32
C ASN A 313 4.36 3.88 -29.00
N PRO A 314 4.99 4.42 -27.96
CA PRO A 314 4.35 4.67 -26.66
C PRO A 314 3.44 5.91 -26.65
N ASN A 315 3.36 6.67 -27.75
CA ASN A 315 2.69 7.96 -27.80
C ASN A 315 1.17 7.81 -27.77
N CYS A 316 0.54 8.60 -26.92
CA CYS A 316 -0.91 8.79 -26.86
C CYS A 316 -1.25 10.20 -27.34
N VAL A 317 -2.37 10.35 -28.05
CA VAL A 317 -2.81 11.65 -28.58
C VAL A 317 -3.62 12.41 -27.53
N GLY A 318 -3.05 13.49 -27.02
CA GLY A 318 -3.68 14.29 -25.96
C GLY A 318 -3.84 13.55 -24.64
N ILE A 319 -4.29 14.25 -23.61
CA ILE A 319 -4.53 13.65 -22.29
C ILE A 319 -5.69 12.66 -22.30
N GLU A 320 -6.69 12.87 -23.12
CA GLU A 320 -7.79 11.90 -23.29
C GLU A 320 -7.29 10.57 -23.87
N GLY A 321 -6.33 10.60 -24.81
CA GLY A 321 -5.67 9.39 -25.30
C GLY A 321 -4.85 8.67 -24.24
N VAL A 322 -4.17 9.41 -23.35
CA VAL A 322 -3.47 8.82 -22.21
C VAL A 322 -4.45 8.16 -21.23
N LEU A 323 -5.58 8.81 -20.93
CA LEU A 323 -6.63 8.25 -20.07
C LEU A 323 -7.22 6.96 -20.65
N GLU A 324 -7.51 6.95 -21.94
CA GLU A 324 -8.01 5.73 -22.60
C GLU A 324 -6.98 4.59 -22.53
N ALA A 325 -5.72 4.87 -22.84
CA ALA A 325 -4.64 3.89 -22.75
C ALA A 325 -4.46 3.36 -21.30
N TYR A 326 -4.57 4.23 -20.29
CA TYR A 326 -4.55 3.84 -18.88
C TYR A 326 -5.69 2.88 -18.53
N PHE A 327 -6.94 3.19 -18.92
CA PHE A 327 -8.07 2.32 -18.65
C PHE A 327 -8.00 0.98 -19.41
N GLN A 328 -7.48 0.98 -20.61
CA GLN A 328 -7.27 -0.26 -21.37
C GLN A 328 -6.17 -1.11 -20.76
N SER A 329 -5.07 -0.47 -20.33
CA SER A 329 -3.96 -1.14 -19.67
C SER A 329 -4.41 -1.84 -18.39
N LEU A 330 -5.23 -1.20 -17.53
CA LEU A 330 -5.76 -1.83 -16.31
C LEU A 330 -6.57 -3.12 -16.57
N ARG A 331 -7.13 -3.29 -17.76
CA ARG A 331 -7.87 -4.52 -18.13
C ARG A 331 -6.96 -5.65 -18.58
N THR A 332 -5.74 -5.35 -18.97
CA THR A 332 -4.84 -6.30 -19.63
C THR A 332 -3.64 -6.71 -18.77
N VAL A 333 -3.17 -5.81 -17.90
CA VAL A 333 -2.02 -6.07 -17.03
C VAL A 333 -2.48 -6.52 -15.65
N GLN A 334 -1.61 -7.26 -14.95
CA GLN A 334 -1.77 -7.56 -13.54
C GLN A 334 -0.87 -6.62 -12.75
N LEU A 335 -1.46 -5.74 -11.93
CA LEU A 335 -0.69 -4.86 -11.04
C LEU A 335 0.20 -5.71 -10.12
N TYR A 336 1.45 -5.27 -9.95
CA TYR A 336 2.47 -6.02 -9.24
C TYR A 336 3.50 -5.05 -8.62
N GLY A 337 3.63 -5.04 -7.30
CA GLY A 337 4.73 -4.32 -6.65
C GLY A 337 6.08 -4.97 -6.90
N PRO A 338 7.21 -4.35 -6.60
CA PRO A 338 7.35 -3.07 -5.87
C PRO A 338 7.14 -1.84 -6.77
N THR A 339 7.02 -0.64 -6.12
CA THR A 339 6.93 0.65 -6.80
C THR A 339 8.33 1.18 -7.05
N ASN A 340 8.84 1.02 -8.27
CA ASN A 340 10.20 1.41 -8.65
C ASN A 340 10.16 2.61 -9.60
N PHE A 341 10.81 3.71 -9.23
CA PHE A 341 10.85 4.95 -9.99
C PHE A 341 12.08 5.04 -10.91
N ALA A 342 13.22 4.52 -10.47
CA ALA A 342 14.47 4.61 -11.23
C ALA A 342 14.36 4.10 -12.67
N PRO A 343 13.66 2.98 -12.99
CA PRO A 343 13.52 2.52 -14.37
C PRO A 343 12.84 3.54 -15.29
N VAL A 344 11.79 4.21 -14.81
CA VAL A 344 11.05 5.23 -15.57
C VAL A 344 11.90 6.49 -15.75
N ILE A 345 12.52 6.98 -14.66
CA ILE A 345 13.38 8.15 -14.69
C ILE A 345 14.55 7.94 -15.66
N ASN A 346 15.24 6.80 -15.57
CA ASN A 346 16.36 6.47 -16.46
C ASN A 346 15.93 6.37 -17.93
N LYS A 347 14.71 5.84 -18.20
CA LYS A 347 14.17 5.76 -19.56
C LYS A 347 14.02 7.16 -20.18
N VAL A 348 13.40 8.08 -19.44
CA VAL A 348 13.20 9.47 -19.91
C VAL A 348 14.52 10.23 -19.95
N ALA A 349 15.40 10.04 -18.97
CA ALA A 349 16.74 10.63 -18.95
C ALA A 349 17.57 10.22 -20.19
N ASN A 350 17.48 8.95 -20.63
CA ASN A 350 18.15 8.51 -21.85
C ASN A 350 17.63 9.24 -23.10
N CYS A 351 16.33 9.47 -23.22
CA CYS A 351 15.77 10.28 -24.30
C CYS A 351 16.24 11.75 -24.21
N ALA A 352 16.25 12.33 -23.01
CA ALA A 352 16.71 13.69 -22.79
C ALA A 352 18.20 13.88 -23.09
N ALA A 353 19.04 12.86 -22.84
CA ALA A 353 20.47 12.89 -23.11
C ALA A 353 20.82 12.96 -24.61
N GLU A 354 19.90 12.55 -25.49
CA GLU A 354 20.09 12.65 -26.95
C GLU A 354 19.91 14.10 -27.47
N ILE A 355 19.28 14.97 -26.68
CA ILE A 355 18.99 16.37 -27.04
C ILE A 355 20.01 17.27 -26.39
N THR A 356 21.02 17.70 -27.18
CA THR A 356 22.13 18.53 -26.71
C THR A 356 22.09 19.97 -27.21
N ASP A 357 21.15 20.29 -28.10
CA ASP A 357 21.06 21.58 -28.80
C ASP A 357 20.09 22.59 -28.17
N GLY A 358 19.44 22.20 -27.04
CA GLY A 358 18.44 23.03 -26.37
C GLY A 358 17.11 23.15 -27.13
N SER A 359 16.89 22.33 -28.17
CA SER A 359 15.64 22.34 -28.96
C SER A 359 14.42 21.80 -28.24
N GLN A 360 14.63 20.94 -27.26
CA GLN A 360 13.57 20.31 -26.47
C GLN A 360 13.91 20.29 -24.97
N TYR A 361 12.89 20.35 -24.14
CA TYR A 361 12.98 20.19 -22.70
C TYR A 361 11.89 19.20 -22.25
N PHE A 362 12.25 18.24 -21.45
CA PHE A 362 11.36 17.17 -21.03
C PHE A 362 10.73 17.48 -19.67
N VAL A 363 9.45 17.17 -19.51
CA VAL A 363 8.75 17.18 -18.22
C VAL A 363 8.17 15.79 -18.01
N LEU A 364 8.71 15.05 -17.05
CA LEU A 364 8.20 13.74 -16.64
C LEU A 364 7.16 13.91 -15.56
N LEU A 365 5.89 13.59 -15.86
CA LEU A 365 4.83 13.48 -14.87
C LEU A 365 4.75 12.05 -14.33
N MET A 366 4.92 11.89 -13.02
CA MET A 366 4.76 10.63 -12.30
C MET A 366 3.58 10.72 -11.34
N ILE A 367 2.65 9.76 -11.42
CA ILE A 367 1.51 9.69 -10.50
C ILE A 367 1.66 8.41 -9.68
N THR A 368 1.62 8.53 -8.35
CA THR A 368 1.89 7.42 -7.43
C THR A 368 1.02 7.50 -6.18
N ASP A 369 0.75 6.36 -5.55
CA ASP A 369 -0.09 6.25 -4.35
C ASP A 369 0.68 5.90 -3.07
N GLY A 370 2.01 5.91 -3.11
CA GLY A 370 2.70 5.55 -1.89
C GLY A 370 4.20 5.37 -1.98
N VAL A 371 4.68 4.41 -1.22
CA VAL A 371 6.08 4.21 -0.88
C VAL A 371 6.91 3.83 -2.10
N ILE A 372 8.05 4.49 -2.28
CA ILE A 372 9.09 4.14 -3.26
C ILE A 372 9.89 2.96 -2.72
N SER A 373 10.00 1.88 -3.52
CA SER A 373 10.74 0.69 -3.12
C SER A 373 12.23 0.76 -3.48
N ASP A 374 12.59 1.55 -4.48
CA ASP A 374 13.96 1.71 -4.98
C ASP A 374 14.55 3.10 -4.70
N MET A 375 14.38 3.63 -3.49
CA MET A 375 14.76 5.00 -3.13
C MET A 375 16.23 5.33 -3.42
N VAL A 376 17.15 4.40 -3.12
CA VAL A 376 18.59 4.58 -3.39
C VAL A 376 18.86 4.74 -4.88
N GLN A 377 18.27 3.87 -5.71
CA GLN A 377 18.39 3.90 -7.17
C GLN A 377 17.66 5.11 -7.76
N THR A 378 16.53 5.49 -7.19
CA THR A 378 15.76 6.69 -7.56
C THR A 378 16.59 7.96 -7.33
N LYS A 379 17.20 8.12 -6.16
CA LYS A 379 18.12 9.24 -5.89
C LYS A 379 19.31 9.27 -6.87
N GLU A 380 19.89 8.11 -7.17
CA GLU A 380 20.97 8.03 -8.15
C GLU A 380 20.49 8.46 -9.55
N ALA A 381 19.29 8.02 -9.97
CA ALA A 381 18.70 8.42 -11.25
C ALA A 381 18.42 9.93 -11.32
N VAL A 382 17.88 10.52 -10.24
CA VAL A 382 17.64 11.98 -10.14
C VAL A 382 18.96 12.76 -10.21
N VAL A 383 19.99 12.34 -9.45
CA VAL A 383 21.31 13.00 -9.47
C VAL A 383 21.92 12.95 -10.86
N ASN A 384 21.82 11.83 -11.58
CA ASN A 384 22.32 11.68 -12.93
C ASN A 384 21.50 12.50 -13.95
N ALA A 385 20.19 12.59 -13.78
CA ALA A 385 19.29 13.35 -14.66
C ALA A 385 19.38 14.87 -14.44
N ALA A 386 19.92 15.34 -13.31
CA ALA A 386 19.97 16.75 -12.97
C ALA A 386 20.84 17.62 -13.93
N SER A 387 21.70 17.01 -14.72
CA SER A 387 22.49 17.70 -15.79
C SER A 387 21.76 17.74 -17.15
N LEU A 388 20.59 17.08 -17.27
CA LEU A 388 19.87 16.92 -18.55
C LEU A 388 18.72 17.94 -18.67
N PRO A 389 18.19 18.18 -19.89
CA PRO A 389 17.02 19.04 -20.12
C PRO A 389 15.72 18.36 -19.64
N LEU A 390 15.61 18.11 -18.33
CA LEU A 390 14.55 17.33 -17.71
C LEU A 390 14.09 17.95 -16.38
N SER A 391 12.78 18.01 -16.18
CA SER A 391 12.11 18.20 -14.89
C SER A 391 11.19 17.03 -14.60
N ILE A 392 10.97 16.76 -13.32
CA ILE A 392 10.11 15.66 -12.83
C ILE A 392 9.03 16.26 -11.93
N ILE A 393 7.77 16.00 -12.24
CA ILE A 393 6.63 16.34 -11.41
C ILE A 393 6.12 15.02 -10.80
N ILE A 394 6.13 14.91 -9.48
CA ILE A 394 5.56 13.77 -8.77
C ILE A 394 4.23 14.19 -8.15
N VAL A 395 3.16 13.46 -8.48
CA VAL A 395 1.82 13.70 -7.94
C VAL A 395 1.41 12.53 -7.05
N GLY A 396 1.29 12.81 -5.75
CA GLY A 396 0.85 11.82 -4.77
C GLY A 396 -0.67 11.72 -4.70
N VAL A 397 -1.24 10.53 -4.96
CA VAL A 397 -2.68 10.27 -4.87
C VAL A 397 -2.99 9.34 -3.70
N GLY A 398 -4.18 9.50 -3.10
CA GLY A 398 -4.63 8.65 -1.99
C GLY A 398 -4.16 9.11 -0.61
N PRO A 399 -4.39 8.28 0.42
CA PRO A 399 -4.21 8.65 1.81
C PRO A 399 -2.82 8.34 2.40
N ALA A 400 -1.89 7.78 1.60
CA ALA A 400 -0.58 7.38 2.10
C ALA A 400 0.28 8.57 2.56
N GLU A 401 1.29 8.30 3.38
CA GLU A 401 2.33 9.27 3.71
C GLU A 401 3.31 9.39 2.53
N PHE A 402 3.80 10.62 2.29
CA PHE A 402 4.64 10.95 1.14
C PHE A 402 6.02 11.47 1.52
N ASP A 403 6.51 11.14 2.72
CA ASP A 403 7.81 11.61 3.24
C ASP A 403 8.96 11.34 2.24
N ALA A 404 8.93 10.20 1.54
CA ALA A 404 9.91 9.84 0.52
C ALA A 404 9.86 10.76 -0.72
N MET A 405 8.68 11.26 -1.10
CA MET A 405 8.49 12.20 -2.20
C MET A 405 8.93 13.61 -1.79
N GLU A 406 8.64 14.03 -0.57
CA GLU A 406 9.13 15.28 0.01
C GLU A 406 10.67 15.28 0.09
N GLU A 407 11.29 14.15 0.41
CA GLU A 407 12.76 14.00 0.37
C GLU A 407 13.34 14.12 -1.05
N LEU A 408 12.60 13.69 -2.08
CA LEU A 408 13.01 13.83 -3.49
C LEU A 408 12.79 15.23 -4.07
N ASP A 409 11.87 16.00 -3.52
CA ASP A 409 11.56 17.38 -3.91
C ASP A 409 12.76 18.31 -3.74
N GLY A 410 13.60 18.05 -2.74
CA GLY A 410 14.91 18.67 -2.63
C GLY A 410 14.92 20.13 -2.17
N ASP A 411 13.76 20.72 -1.84
CA ASP A 411 13.57 22.11 -1.43
C ASP A 411 14.46 22.54 -0.26
N GLU A 412 14.54 21.70 0.79
CA GLU A 412 15.36 21.98 1.96
C GLU A 412 16.79 21.47 1.80
N VAL A 413 16.97 20.30 1.19
CA VAL A 413 18.26 19.64 1.02
C VAL A 413 18.34 18.99 -0.35
N ARG A 414 19.31 19.42 -1.18
CA ARG A 414 19.54 18.82 -2.49
C ARG A 414 19.67 17.32 -2.45
N VAL A 415 18.99 16.63 -3.37
CA VAL A 415 19.10 15.19 -3.53
C VAL A 415 20.56 14.78 -3.75
N SER A 416 20.99 13.78 -3.00
CA SER A 416 22.36 13.26 -3.11
C SER A 416 22.36 11.74 -3.17
N SER A 417 23.34 11.19 -3.91
CA SER A 417 23.59 9.75 -3.98
C SER A 417 25.08 9.49 -4.06
N ARG A 418 25.58 8.55 -3.25
CA ARG A 418 26.98 8.14 -3.21
C ARG A 418 27.97 9.31 -3.09
N GLY A 419 27.62 10.32 -2.27
CA GLY A 419 28.45 11.49 -2.03
C GLY A 419 28.46 12.53 -3.17
N ARG A 420 27.61 12.38 -4.19
CA ARG A 420 27.38 13.37 -5.24
C ARG A 420 26.01 14.02 -5.03
N PHE A 421 25.96 15.34 -5.13
CA PHE A 421 24.73 16.11 -5.12
C PHE A 421 24.21 16.32 -6.54
N ALA A 422 22.90 16.45 -6.69
CA ALA A 422 22.28 16.89 -7.93
C ALA A 422 22.82 18.28 -8.32
N GLU A 423 23.17 18.50 -9.60
CA GLU A 423 23.69 19.79 -10.09
C GLU A 423 22.65 20.90 -9.93
N ARG A 424 21.41 20.59 -10.14
CA ARG A 424 20.26 21.48 -9.96
C ARG A 424 19.09 20.70 -9.37
N ASP A 425 18.13 21.38 -8.82
CA ASP A 425 16.84 20.78 -8.51
C ASP A 425 16.06 20.51 -9.80
N ILE A 426 15.45 19.33 -9.89
CA ILE A 426 14.67 18.89 -11.04
C ILE A 426 13.34 18.23 -10.65
N VAL A 427 13.02 18.14 -9.36
CA VAL A 427 11.83 17.44 -8.86
C VAL A 427 10.90 18.46 -8.23
N GLN A 428 9.61 18.34 -8.53
CA GLN A 428 8.52 19.06 -7.89
C GLN A 428 7.51 18.02 -7.38
N PHE A 429 7.21 18.02 -6.09
CA PHE A 429 6.19 17.14 -5.50
C PHE A 429 4.88 17.88 -5.23
N VAL A 430 3.74 17.24 -5.55
CA VAL A 430 2.40 17.78 -5.34
C VAL A 430 1.50 16.72 -4.69
N PRO A 431 1.10 16.90 -3.42
CA PRO A 431 0.12 16.01 -2.77
C PRO A 431 -1.29 16.32 -3.27
N PHE A 432 -1.79 15.54 -4.23
CA PHE A 432 -3.08 15.81 -4.91
C PHE A 432 -4.28 15.87 -3.97
N ARG A 433 -4.20 15.17 -2.80
CA ARG A 433 -5.25 15.21 -1.77
C ARG A 433 -5.59 16.62 -1.25
N ASP A 434 -4.65 17.56 -1.33
CA ASP A 434 -4.83 18.94 -0.85
C ASP A 434 -5.64 19.80 -1.81
N TYR A 435 -5.94 19.29 -3.00
CA TYR A 435 -6.65 19.99 -4.08
C TYR A 435 -8.01 19.40 -4.39
N ILE A 436 -8.41 18.33 -3.72
CA ILE A 436 -9.70 17.66 -3.90
C ILE A 436 -10.65 17.93 -2.74
N ASP A 437 -11.96 17.80 -2.98
CA ASP A 437 -12.97 17.93 -1.95
C ASP A 437 -12.92 16.74 -0.96
N ARG A 438 -13.65 16.85 0.17
CA ARG A 438 -13.70 15.80 1.21
C ARG A 438 -14.23 14.46 0.72
N SER A 439 -14.98 14.44 -0.38
CA SER A 439 -15.49 13.21 -1.01
C SER A 439 -14.46 12.58 -1.95
N GLY A 440 -13.39 13.29 -2.29
CA GLY A 440 -12.37 12.86 -3.24
C GLY A 440 -12.83 12.90 -4.71
N ASN A 441 -13.93 13.57 -5.02
CA ASN A 441 -14.60 13.49 -6.31
C ASN A 441 -14.44 14.73 -7.19
N GLN A 442 -13.95 15.83 -6.64
CA GLN A 442 -13.84 17.09 -7.37
C GLN A 442 -12.60 17.89 -6.98
N VAL A 443 -11.91 18.42 -7.98
CA VAL A 443 -10.81 19.36 -7.76
C VAL A 443 -11.39 20.72 -7.32
N LEU A 444 -10.96 21.19 -6.14
CA LEU A 444 -11.48 22.41 -5.52
C LEU A 444 -11.03 23.68 -6.25
N SER A 445 -9.79 23.68 -6.78
CA SER A 445 -9.21 24.83 -7.46
C SER A 445 -8.14 24.42 -8.47
N MET A 446 -8.50 24.43 -9.76
CA MET A 446 -7.55 24.19 -10.85
C MET A 446 -6.46 25.27 -10.90
N ALA A 447 -6.78 26.52 -10.56
CA ALA A 447 -5.80 27.62 -10.56
C ALA A 447 -4.72 27.43 -9.47
N ARG A 448 -5.11 26.96 -8.27
CA ARG A 448 -4.15 26.63 -7.21
C ARG A 448 -3.30 25.43 -7.60
N LEU A 449 -3.95 24.36 -8.11
CA LEU A 449 -3.24 23.18 -8.56
C LEU A 449 -2.21 23.54 -9.67
N ALA A 450 -2.61 24.31 -10.68
CA ALA A 450 -1.73 24.76 -11.76
C ALA A 450 -0.55 25.57 -11.24
N LYS A 451 -0.79 26.47 -10.29
CA LYS A 451 0.27 27.26 -9.68
C LYS A 451 1.32 26.38 -9.01
N ASP A 452 0.88 25.39 -8.22
CA ASP A 452 1.77 24.57 -7.42
C ASP A 452 2.47 23.49 -8.29
N VAL A 453 1.77 22.90 -9.29
CA VAL A 453 2.36 21.97 -10.26
C VAL A 453 3.47 22.62 -11.10
N LEU A 454 3.30 23.89 -11.45
CA LEU A 454 4.25 24.63 -12.31
C LEU A 454 5.19 25.53 -11.50
N ALA A 455 5.19 25.47 -10.17
CA ALA A 455 5.91 26.41 -9.31
C ALA A 455 7.39 26.52 -9.66
N GLU A 456 8.06 25.41 -9.87
CA GLU A 456 9.50 25.36 -10.08
C GLU A 456 9.92 25.13 -11.54
N ILE A 457 9.05 24.59 -12.38
CA ILE A 457 9.37 24.20 -13.75
C ILE A 457 10.03 25.34 -14.57
N PRO A 458 9.54 26.61 -14.51
CA PRO A 458 10.19 27.71 -15.21
C PRO A 458 11.62 27.98 -14.75
N ASP A 459 11.86 27.94 -13.42
CA ASP A 459 13.18 28.20 -12.86
C ASP A 459 14.15 27.03 -13.13
N GLN A 460 13.67 25.80 -13.08
CA GLN A 460 14.43 24.61 -13.44
C GLN A 460 14.84 24.65 -14.93
N LEU A 461 13.93 25.02 -15.84
CA LEU A 461 14.21 25.21 -17.25
C LEU A 461 15.28 26.33 -17.48
N LEU A 462 15.07 27.49 -16.86
CA LEU A 462 16.00 28.61 -16.98
C LEU A 462 17.38 28.30 -16.42
N SER A 463 17.44 27.55 -15.32
CA SER A 463 18.70 27.07 -14.71
C SER A 463 19.46 26.18 -15.69
N PHE A 464 18.79 25.22 -16.34
CA PHE A 464 19.38 24.36 -17.35
C PHE A 464 19.89 25.17 -18.54
N MET A 465 19.07 26.05 -19.12
CA MET A 465 19.47 26.87 -20.30
C MET A 465 20.67 27.74 -20.00
N LYS A 466 20.74 28.36 -18.83
CA LYS A 466 21.89 29.20 -18.41
C LYS A 466 23.14 28.37 -18.22
N SER A 467 23.07 27.19 -17.58
CA SER A 467 24.26 26.33 -17.39
C SER A 467 24.79 25.77 -18.70
N GLY A 468 23.90 25.45 -19.64
CA GLY A 468 24.25 24.97 -21.00
C GLY A 468 24.65 26.05 -21.97
N GLY A 469 24.62 27.34 -21.60
CA GLY A 469 24.93 28.45 -22.50
C GLY A 469 23.96 28.60 -23.68
N VAL A 470 22.72 28.10 -23.53
CA VAL A 470 21.70 28.17 -24.57
C VAL A 470 21.03 29.54 -24.52
N GLU A 471 21.18 30.32 -25.60
CA GLU A 471 20.55 31.64 -25.74
C GLU A 471 19.07 31.49 -26.16
N PRO A 472 18.15 32.33 -25.61
CA PRO A 472 16.76 32.36 -26.04
C PRO A 472 16.65 32.64 -27.55
N ARG A 473 15.92 31.81 -28.27
CA ARG A 473 15.57 32.10 -29.66
C ARG A 473 14.46 33.15 -29.73
N PRO A 474 14.45 34.09 -30.71
CA PRO A 474 13.34 35.00 -30.89
C PRO A 474 12.02 34.21 -31.02
N ALA A 475 10.98 34.66 -30.32
CA ALA A 475 9.65 34.07 -30.48
C ALA A 475 9.27 34.08 -31.98
N LEU A 476 8.81 32.95 -32.52
CA LEU A 476 8.24 32.90 -33.85
C LEU A 476 7.12 33.93 -33.89
N SER A 477 7.26 34.98 -34.70
CA SER A 477 6.21 35.99 -34.84
C SER A 477 4.92 35.28 -35.22
N SER A 478 3.93 35.33 -34.35
CA SER A 478 2.59 34.90 -34.70
C SER A 478 2.16 35.68 -35.92
N SER A 479 1.96 35.04 -37.06
CA SER A 479 1.34 35.64 -38.23
C SER A 479 0.07 36.33 -37.78
N PRO A 480 -0.19 37.59 -38.17
CA PRO A 480 -1.42 38.25 -37.77
C PRO A 480 -2.60 37.44 -38.26
N LEU A 481 -3.56 37.14 -37.35
CA LEU A 481 -4.80 36.54 -37.71
C LEU A 481 -5.43 37.31 -38.86
N PRO A 482 -5.94 36.63 -39.92
CA PRO A 482 -6.61 37.32 -41.03
C PRO A 482 -7.80 38.11 -40.45
N GLU A 483 -7.82 39.42 -40.71
CA GLU A 483 -8.94 40.29 -40.34
C GLU A 483 -10.22 39.72 -40.95
N LEU A 484 -11.12 39.27 -40.08
CA LEU A 484 -12.51 38.95 -40.45
C LEU A 484 -13.19 40.24 -40.91
N HIS A 485 -13.21 40.44 -42.22
CA HIS A 485 -14.07 41.47 -42.83
C HIS A 485 -15.50 41.22 -42.41
N ARG A 486 -15.97 42.06 -41.49
CA ARG A 486 -17.40 42.28 -41.25
C ARG A 486 -17.99 42.87 -42.55
N HIS A 487 -18.71 42.07 -43.29
CA HIS A 487 -19.73 42.60 -44.23
C HIS A 487 -21.06 42.65 -43.51
N ILE A 488 -21.61 43.85 -43.57
CA ILE A 488 -22.91 44.37 -43.08
C ILE A 488 -24.05 43.52 -43.61
#